data_86a15efd4510845f14b7eefb46155c1e
#
_entry.id   86a15efd4510845f14b7eefb46155c1e
#
_cell.length_a   1.000
_cell.length_b   1.000
_cell.length_c   1.000
_cell.angle_alpha   90.00
_cell.angle_beta   90.00
_cell.angle_gamma   90.00
#
_symmetry.space_group_name_H-M   'P 1'
#
loop_
_entity.id
_entity.type
_entity.pdbx_description
1 polymer ?
#
loop_
_entity_poly.entity_id
_entity_poly.type
_entity_poly.pdbx_seq_one_letter_code
_entity_poly.pdbx_strand_id
1 'polypeptide(L)'
;DLTKVTVTRSGELAPALRFFTEGDADRYVFSQSEMPDLKDIAEVISTEGSITAAFIVTELEKRGIESLLVEGGAAILGMFLAEGMADTVRRAVNPQLTLGQEKGGARFDFEVPEGARCRHENLGGMEVATCVLHPDTSAEDRRYLALAVAEGFRCTPGPGSYCVGAVIVLPDGRTFTGYT
;
A
#
# COMPACT_ATOMS: atom_id res chain seq x y z
N ASP A 1 -8.35 -11.44 -9.69
CA ASP A 1 -9.06 -10.65 -8.65
C ASP A 1 -8.06 -10.19 -7.60
N LEU A 2 -8.35 -9.06 -6.96
CA LEU A 2 -7.52 -8.53 -5.88
C LEU A 2 -7.75 -9.33 -4.60
N THR A 3 -6.70 -9.80 -3.95
CA THR A 3 -6.75 -10.42 -2.62
C THR A 3 -7.40 -9.48 -1.62
N LYS A 4 -8.29 -10.00 -0.78
CA LYS A 4 -9.01 -9.24 0.23
C LYS A 4 -8.44 -9.49 1.62
N VAL A 5 -8.20 -8.41 2.35
CA VAL A 5 -7.66 -8.48 3.72
C VAL A 5 -8.57 -7.71 4.67
N THR A 6 -8.84 -8.27 5.82
CA THR A 6 -9.55 -7.58 6.91
C THR A 6 -8.91 -7.84 8.26
N VAL A 7 -9.15 -6.94 9.19
CA VAL A 7 -8.62 -7.00 10.56
C VAL A 7 -9.78 -6.91 11.54
N THR A 8 -9.84 -7.82 12.50
CA THR A 8 -10.82 -7.76 13.58
C THR A 8 -10.14 -7.92 14.94
N ARG A 9 -10.59 -7.14 15.91
CA ARG A 9 -10.15 -7.27 17.29
C ARG A 9 -11.12 -8.14 18.11
N SER A 10 -12.43 -8.02 17.83
CA SER A 10 -13.44 -8.78 18.56
C SER A 10 -13.56 -10.24 18.14
N GLY A 11 -13.08 -10.60 16.95
CA GLY A 11 -13.34 -11.90 16.37
C GLY A 11 -14.76 -12.10 15.85
N GLU A 12 -15.56 -11.04 15.82
CA GLU A 12 -16.96 -11.10 15.41
C GLU A 12 -17.13 -10.65 13.95
N LEU A 13 -16.97 -11.59 13.03
CA LEU A 13 -17.24 -11.38 11.60
C LEU A 13 -18.23 -12.45 11.12
N ALA A 14 -19.40 -12.01 10.68
CA ALA A 14 -20.40 -12.93 10.15
C ALA A 14 -19.98 -13.49 8.78
N PRO A 15 -20.03 -14.82 8.54
CA PRO A 15 -19.70 -15.41 7.25
C PRO A 15 -20.53 -14.89 6.07
N ALA A 16 -21.71 -14.34 6.34
CA ALA A 16 -22.62 -13.76 5.34
C ALA A 16 -22.22 -12.35 4.89
N LEU A 17 -21.16 -11.74 5.42
CA LEU A 17 -20.71 -10.44 4.97
C LEU A 17 -20.28 -10.48 3.50
N ARG A 18 -20.56 -9.41 2.76
CA ARG A 18 -20.17 -9.26 1.34
C ARG A 18 -18.67 -9.44 1.10
N PHE A 19 -17.85 -9.15 2.11
CA PHE A 19 -16.42 -9.43 2.09
C PHE A 19 -16.13 -10.91 1.78
N PHE A 20 -16.91 -11.83 2.35
CA PHE A 20 -16.74 -13.27 2.20
C PHE A 20 -17.55 -13.86 1.04
N THR A 21 -18.66 -13.25 0.67
CA THR A 21 -19.61 -13.83 -0.29
C THR A 21 -19.44 -13.32 -1.72
N GLU A 22 -18.73 -12.21 -1.93
CA GLU A 22 -18.55 -11.64 -3.27
C GLU A 22 -17.17 -11.92 -3.84
N GLY A 23 -17.13 -12.37 -5.12
CA GLY A 23 -15.91 -12.67 -5.87
C GLY A 23 -15.17 -13.91 -5.37
N ASP A 24 -14.17 -14.34 -6.15
CA ASP A 24 -13.39 -15.57 -5.92
C ASP A 24 -11.96 -15.30 -5.43
N ALA A 25 -11.69 -14.08 -4.97
CA ALA A 25 -10.39 -13.69 -4.48
C ALA A 25 -10.03 -14.39 -3.16
N ASP A 26 -8.74 -14.65 -2.95
CA ASP A 26 -8.23 -15.09 -1.65
C ASP A 26 -8.57 -14.07 -0.56
N ARG A 27 -8.88 -14.58 0.62
CA ARG A 27 -9.33 -13.78 1.76
C ARG A 27 -8.48 -14.08 2.98
N TYR A 28 -7.90 -13.04 3.57
CA TYR A 28 -7.13 -13.12 4.81
C TYR A 28 -7.82 -12.32 5.91
N VAL A 29 -7.92 -12.92 7.08
CA VAL A 29 -8.50 -12.29 8.28
C VAL A 29 -7.45 -12.26 9.38
N PHE A 30 -7.01 -11.08 9.77
CA PHE A 30 -6.15 -10.90 10.94
C PHE A 30 -7.00 -10.76 12.19
N SER A 31 -6.76 -11.62 13.18
CA SER A 31 -7.56 -11.68 14.41
C SER A 31 -6.68 -11.95 15.64
N GLN A 32 -7.15 -11.55 16.82
CA GLN A 32 -6.56 -11.97 18.10
C GLN A 32 -7.18 -13.29 18.62
N SER A 33 -8.14 -13.85 17.90
CA SER A 33 -8.84 -15.06 18.24
C SER A 33 -8.98 -15.97 17.04
N GLU A 34 -9.05 -17.26 17.25
CA GLU A 34 -9.43 -18.20 16.21
C GLU A 34 -10.89 -17.99 15.79
N MET A 35 -11.18 -18.20 14.53
CA MET A 35 -12.51 -18.00 13.94
C MET A 35 -12.92 -19.26 13.16
N PRO A 36 -13.35 -20.32 13.84
CA PRO A 36 -13.64 -21.61 13.19
C PRO A 36 -14.75 -21.51 12.13
N ASP A 37 -15.69 -20.57 12.28
CA ASP A 37 -16.79 -20.34 11.32
C ASP A 37 -16.30 -19.80 9.96
N LEU A 38 -15.07 -19.31 9.88
CA LEU A 38 -14.47 -18.80 8.65
C LEU A 38 -13.53 -19.78 7.96
N LYS A 39 -13.27 -20.95 8.55
CA LYS A 39 -12.25 -21.92 8.15
C LYS A 39 -12.28 -22.28 6.65
N ASP A 40 -13.49 -22.40 6.09
CA ASP A 40 -13.66 -22.83 4.69
C ASP A 40 -13.79 -21.68 3.69
N ILE A 41 -13.79 -20.43 4.17
CA ILE A 41 -14.05 -19.24 3.34
C ILE A 41 -12.97 -18.18 3.41
N ALA A 42 -12.06 -18.26 4.40
CA ALA A 42 -10.93 -17.36 4.53
C ALA A 42 -9.79 -18.01 5.33
N GLU A 43 -8.56 -17.59 5.09
CA GLU A 43 -7.44 -17.93 5.96
C GLU A 43 -7.41 -16.97 7.16
N VAL A 44 -7.56 -17.50 8.35
CA VAL A 44 -7.48 -16.74 9.60
C VAL A 44 -6.06 -16.77 10.13
N ILE A 45 -5.44 -15.60 10.23
CA ILE A 45 -4.09 -15.41 10.76
C ILE A 45 -4.24 -14.82 12.16
N SER A 46 -4.10 -15.66 13.16
CA SER A 46 -4.28 -15.26 14.56
C SER A 46 -2.96 -14.97 15.25
N THR A 47 -2.99 -14.09 16.27
CA THR A 47 -1.88 -13.77 17.15
C THR A 47 -2.38 -13.52 18.56
N GLU A 48 -1.64 -13.99 19.56
CA GLU A 48 -1.91 -13.67 20.96
C GLU A 48 -1.51 -12.23 21.33
N GLY A 49 -0.68 -11.61 20.50
CA GLY A 49 -0.23 -10.22 20.66
C GLY A 49 -1.13 -9.20 20.00
N SER A 50 -0.70 -7.96 20.04
CA SER A 50 -1.36 -6.89 19.28
C SER A 50 -1.17 -7.09 17.78
N ILE A 51 -2.22 -6.89 17.01
CA ILE A 51 -2.12 -6.83 15.56
C ILE A 51 -1.52 -5.48 15.19
N THR A 52 -0.31 -5.50 14.63
CA THR A 52 0.46 -4.33 14.18
C THR A 52 0.51 -4.28 12.67
N ALA A 53 0.83 -3.13 12.09
CA ALA A 53 1.04 -3.00 10.65
C ALA A 53 2.21 -3.88 10.19
N ALA A 54 3.32 -3.89 10.95
CA ALA A 54 4.47 -4.74 10.68
C ALA A 54 4.10 -6.24 10.66
N PHE A 55 3.26 -6.71 11.59
CA PHE A 55 2.78 -8.09 11.60
C PHE A 55 1.97 -8.40 10.35
N ILE A 56 1.02 -7.54 9.98
CA ILE A 56 0.19 -7.70 8.79
C ILE A 56 1.06 -7.79 7.54
N VAL A 57 1.98 -6.84 7.35
CA VAL A 57 2.86 -6.79 6.18
C VAL A 57 3.72 -8.05 6.09
N THR A 58 4.36 -8.46 7.20
CA THR A 58 5.20 -9.65 7.25
C THR A 58 4.43 -10.93 6.89
N GLU A 59 3.20 -11.07 7.38
CA GLU A 59 2.39 -12.26 7.08
C GLU A 59 1.88 -12.28 5.64
N LEU A 60 1.58 -11.12 5.07
CA LEU A 60 1.18 -10.99 3.66
C LEU A 60 2.37 -11.22 2.71
N GLU A 61 3.56 -10.72 3.07
CA GLU A 61 4.80 -10.96 2.30
C GLU A 61 5.13 -12.46 2.20
N LYS A 62 4.99 -13.23 3.28
CA LYS A 62 5.17 -14.70 3.27
C LYS A 62 4.22 -15.40 2.29
N ARG A 63 3.12 -14.76 1.92
CA ARG A 63 2.10 -15.24 0.97
C ARG A 63 2.27 -14.67 -0.44
N GLY A 64 3.39 -13.98 -0.69
CA GLY A 64 3.74 -13.40 -1.99
C GLY A 64 2.98 -12.12 -2.34
N ILE A 65 2.40 -11.44 -1.35
CA ILE A 65 1.73 -10.15 -1.56
C ILE A 65 2.78 -9.03 -1.42
N GLU A 66 3.06 -8.37 -2.53
CA GLU A 66 4.10 -7.34 -2.64
C GLU A 66 3.58 -5.91 -2.45
N SER A 67 2.27 -5.71 -2.52
CA SER A 67 1.65 -4.39 -2.36
C SER A 67 0.32 -4.48 -1.64
N LEU A 68 0.02 -3.49 -0.81
CA LEU A 68 -1.18 -3.43 -0.01
C LEU A 68 -1.84 -2.06 -0.13
N LEU A 69 -3.12 -2.03 -0.55
CA LEU A 69 -3.96 -0.86 -0.46
C LEU A 69 -4.72 -0.89 0.86
N VAL A 70 -4.47 0.09 1.72
CA VAL A 70 -5.13 0.21 3.03
C VAL A 70 -6.26 1.23 2.95
N GLU A 71 -7.49 0.74 3.00
CA GLU A 71 -8.72 1.55 2.98
C GLU A 71 -9.50 1.45 4.30
N GLY A 72 -8.82 1.22 5.38
CA GLY A 72 -9.44 1.01 6.69
C GLY A 72 -10.03 2.29 7.29
N GLY A 73 -10.70 2.15 8.43
CA GLY A 73 -11.08 3.28 9.27
C GLY A 73 -9.86 3.93 9.94
N ALA A 74 -10.08 5.04 10.65
CA ALA A 74 -9.03 5.85 11.28
C ALA A 74 -8.01 5.04 12.10
N ALA A 75 -8.45 3.97 12.79
CA ALA A 75 -7.58 3.13 13.60
C ALA A 75 -6.55 2.36 12.76
N ILE A 76 -6.97 1.76 11.64
CA ILE A 76 -6.09 1.00 10.76
C ILE A 76 -5.15 1.95 10.00
N LEU A 77 -5.68 3.03 9.44
CA LEU A 77 -4.85 4.04 8.76
C LEU A 77 -3.81 4.63 9.71
N GLY A 78 -4.24 4.98 10.94
CA GLY A 78 -3.34 5.50 11.98
C GLY A 78 -2.25 4.52 12.38
N MET A 79 -2.56 3.23 12.46
CA MET A 79 -1.60 2.17 12.77
C MET A 79 -0.49 2.09 11.70
N PHE A 80 -0.85 2.02 10.43
CA PHE A 80 0.14 1.95 9.34
C PHE A 80 1.02 3.20 9.27
N LEU A 81 0.45 4.38 9.49
CA LEU A 81 1.21 5.63 9.51
C LEU A 81 2.12 5.76 10.73
N ALA A 82 1.62 5.41 11.92
CA ALA A 82 2.40 5.50 13.17
C ALA A 82 3.59 4.54 13.18
N GLU A 83 3.48 3.39 12.52
CA GLU A 83 4.56 2.41 12.40
C GLU A 83 5.47 2.66 11.18
N GLY A 84 5.22 3.71 10.39
CA GLY A 84 6.01 4.04 9.21
C GLY A 84 5.90 3.02 8.07
N MET A 85 4.81 2.24 8.04
CA MET A 85 4.57 1.17 7.05
C MET A 85 3.77 1.65 5.82
N ALA A 86 3.63 2.95 5.64
CA ALA A 86 2.95 3.53 4.50
C ALA A 86 3.95 4.27 3.59
N ASP A 87 4.05 3.87 2.34
CA ASP A 87 4.92 4.52 1.35
C ASP A 87 4.22 5.73 0.71
N THR A 88 2.92 5.59 0.47
CA THR A 88 2.13 6.63 -0.21
C THR A 88 0.78 6.82 0.49
N VAL A 89 0.40 8.06 0.68
CA VAL A 89 -0.95 8.44 1.14
C VAL A 89 -1.67 9.19 0.04
N ARG A 90 -2.88 8.74 -0.29
CA ARG A 90 -3.79 9.47 -1.17
C ARG A 90 -5.00 9.94 -0.39
N ARG A 91 -5.18 11.26 -0.31
CA ARG A 91 -6.30 11.91 0.38
C ARG A 91 -7.17 12.62 -0.65
N ALA A 92 -8.46 12.30 -0.67
CA ALA A 92 -9.45 12.97 -1.48
C ALA A 92 -10.44 13.72 -0.58
N VAL A 93 -10.67 14.98 -0.85
CA VAL A 93 -11.61 15.84 -0.10
C VAL A 93 -12.57 16.49 -1.07
N ASN A 94 -13.87 16.36 -0.79
CA ASN A 94 -14.88 17.14 -1.47
C ASN A 94 -15.22 18.36 -0.59
N PRO A 95 -14.75 19.58 -0.92
CA PRO A 95 -14.97 20.77 -0.10
C PRO A 95 -16.43 21.25 -0.09
N GLN A 96 -17.24 20.77 -1.04
CA GLN A 96 -18.66 21.15 -1.16
C GLN A 96 -19.60 20.19 -0.44
N LEU A 97 -19.10 19.02 0.01
CA LEU A 97 -19.90 18.01 0.66
C LEU A 97 -19.56 17.91 2.14
N THR A 98 -20.49 18.29 3.00
CA THR A 98 -20.38 18.09 4.43
C THR A 98 -21.30 16.96 4.86
N LEU A 99 -20.74 15.87 5.42
CA LEU A 99 -21.55 14.84 6.08
C LEU A 99 -22.07 15.41 7.40
N GLY A 100 -23.40 15.26 7.64
CA GLY A 100 -24.02 15.78 8.85
C GLY A 100 -23.39 15.22 10.12
N GLN A 101 -23.40 16.01 11.19
CA GLN A 101 -22.78 15.66 12.48
C GLN A 101 -23.34 14.38 13.14
N GLU A 102 -24.55 13.98 12.78
CA GLU A 102 -25.23 12.79 13.35
C GLU A 102 -24.64 11.46 12.87
N LYS A 103 -23.82 11.46 11.82
CA LYS A 103 -23.15 10.26 11.29
C LYS A 103 -21.63 10.35 11.46
N GLY A 104 -21.18 10.93 12.56
CA GLY A 104 -19.78 11.17 12.83
C GLY A 104 -18.95 9.89 12.76
N GLY A 105 -18.28 9.70 11.62
CA GLY A 105 -17.15 8.82 11.54
C GLY A 105 -15.99 9.38 12.38
N ALA A 106 -15.10 8.52 12.84
CA ALA A 106 -13.88 8.97 13.50
C ALA A 106 -13.12 9.90 12.56
N ARG A 107 -12.82 11.11 13.03
CA ARG A 107 -12.00 12.05 12.28
C ARG A 107 -10.58 11.49 12.21
N PHE A 108 -10.04 11.45 11.01
CA PHE A 108 -8.66 11.08 10.76
C PHE A 108 -7.91 12.32 10.27
N ASP A 109 -7.08 12.88 11.14
CA ASP A 109 -6.18 13.96 10.81
C ASP A 109 -4.81 13.38 10.45
N PHE A 110 -4.38 13.63 9.23
CA PHE A 110 -3.08 13.22 8.72
C PHE A 110 -2.22 14.45 8.49
N GLU A 111 -1.11 14.53 9.22
CA GLU A 111 -0.08 15.52 8.99
C GLU A 111 0.96 14.93 8.02
N VAL A 112 1.26 15.68 6.96
CA VAL A 112 2.26 15.27 5.97
C VAL A 112 3.64 15.36 6.62
N PRO A 113 4.42 14.26 6.68
CA PRO A 113 5.75 14.28 7.26
C PRO A 113 6.68 15.24 6.53
N GLU A 114 7.66 15.78 7.25
CA GLU A 114 8.74 16.56 6.65
C GLU A 114 9.50 15.71 5.63
N GLY A 115 9.78 16.28 4.47
CA GLY A 115 10.48 15.58 3.37
C GLY A 115 9.56 14.80 2.41
N ALA A 116 8.29 14.58 2.74
CA ALA A 116 7.36 13.93 1.83
C ALA A 116 7.14 14.77 0.55
N ARG A 117 6.91 14.09 -0.57
CA ARG A 117 6.59 14.75 -1.84
C ARG A 117 5.12 14.61 -2.16
N CYS A 118 4.41 15.73 -2.22
CA CYS A 118 2.99 15.75 -2.52
C CYS A 118 2.72 16.33 -3.91
N ARG A 119 1.81 15.68 -4.64
CA ARG A 119 1.17 16.17 -5.84
C ARG A 119 -0.30 16.46 -5.55
N HIS A 120 -0.78 17.59 -5.99
CA HIS A 120 -2.18 17.99 -5.85
C HIS A 120 -2.86 18.05 -7.21
N GLU A 121 -4.09 17.53 -7.27
CA GLU A 121 -4.92 17.54 -8.47
C GLU A 121 -6.39 17.75 -8.10
N ASN A 122 -7.18 18.27 -9.04
CA ASN A 122 -8.63 18.38 -8.89
C ASN A 122 -9.30 17.38 -9.83
N LEU A 123 -10.07 16.45 -9.25
CA LEU A 123 -10.80 15.43 -9.99
C LEU A 123 -12.30 15.59 -9.76
N GLY A 124 -12.98 16.22 -10.74
CA GLY A 124 -14.44 16.38 -10.68
C GLY A 124 -14.94 17.18 -9.49
N GLY A 125 -14.20 18.18 -9.03
CA GLY A 125 -14.53 19.00 -7.86
C GLY A 125 -13.98 18.46 -6.53
N MET A 126 -13.31 17.31 -6.54
CA MET A 126 -12.57 16.80 -5.38
C MET A 126 -11.12 17.26 -5.42
N GLU A 127 -10.63 17.72 -4.30
CA GLU A 127 -9.22 18.00 -4.09
C GLU A 127 -8.51 16.70 -3.69
N VAL A 128 -7.57 16.25 -4.53
CA VAL A 128 -6.81 15.01 -4.29
C VAL A 128 -5.36 15.36 -4.06
N ALA A 129 -4.83 14.96 -2.92
CA ALA A 129 -3.42 15.02 -2.59
C ALA A 129 -2.85 13.59 -2.58
N THR A 130 -1.79 13.34 -3.35
CA THR A 130 -1.02 12.10 -3.33
C THR A 130 0.37 12.43 -2.81
N CYS A 131 0.72 11.91 -1.64
CA CYS A 131 1.98 12.16 -0.97
C CYS A 131 2.79 10.87 -0.87
N VAL A 132 4.00 10.86 -1.42
CA VAL A 132 5.02 9.84 -1.18
C VAL A 132 5.73 10.22 0.12
N LEU A 133 5.60 9.37 1.14
CA LEU A 133 6.03 9.69 2.51
C LEU A 133 7.53 9.52 2.70
N HIS A 134 8.08 8.50 2.07
CA HIS A 134 9.51 8.22 2.07
C HIS A 134 9.98 8.25 0.62
N PRO A 135 10.12 9.44 0.01
CA PRO A 135 10.65 9.50 -1.33
C PRO A 135 12.09 9.01 -1.25
N ASP A 136 12.25 7.75 -1.58
CA ASP A 136 13.55 7.10 -1.61
C ASP A 136 14.34 7.70 -2.77
N THR A 137 15.03 8.76 -2.46
CA THR A 137 15.92 9.47 -3.37
C THR A 137 17.17 9.83 -2.59
N SER A 138 17.87 8.79 -2.13
CA SER A 138 19.25 9.00 -1.77
C SER A 138 19.99 9.60 -2.97
N ALA A 139 21.03 10.37 -2.74
CA ALA A 139 21.84 10.89 -3.84
C ALA A 139 22.39 9.73 -4.70
N GLU A 140 22.53 8.58 -4.08
CA GLU A 140 23.01 7.34 -4.69
C GLU A 140 21.95 6.71 -5.61
N ASP A 141 20.67 6.61 -5.18
CA ASP A 141 19.60 6.09 -6.02
C ASP A 141 19.35 6.98 -7.24
N ARG A 142 19.39 8.30 -7.06
CA ARG A 142 19.34 9.23 -8.20
C ARG A 142 20.48 9.02 -9.19
N ARG A 143 21.67 8.71 -8.70
CA ARG A 143 22.83 8.40 -9.54
C ARG A 143 22.59 7.11 -10.32
N TYR A 144 22.10 6.05 -9.68
CA TYR A 144 21.80 4.79 -10.36
C TYR A 144 20.65 4.93 -11.35
N LEU A 145 19.62 5.68 -11.02
CA LEU A 145 18.53 5.99 -11.96
C LEU A 145 19.05 6.76 -13.18
N ALA A 146 19.93 7.75 -12.98
CA ALA A 146 20.55 8.49 -14.09
C ALA A 146 21.40 7.58 -14.97
N LEU A 147 22.13 6.63 -14.40
CA LEU A 147 22.88 5.62 -15.14
C LEU A 147 21.96 4.69 -15.95
N ALA A 148 20.84 4.23 -15.35
CA ALA A 148 19.86 3.41 -16.07
C ALA A 148 19.26 4.17 -17.25
N VAL A 149 18.89 5.44 -17.06
CA VAL A 149 18.39 6.31 -18.16
C VAL A 149 19.44 6.46 -19.25
N ALA A 150 20.70 6.71 -18.89
CA ALA A 150 21.81 6.85 -19.85
C ALA A 150 22.05 5.55 -20.66
N GLU A 151 21.93 4.38 -20.01
CA GLU A 151 22.00 3.09 -20.71
C GLU A 151 20.85 2.93 -21.70
N GLY A 152 19.63 3.31 -21.34
CA GLY A 152 18.46 3.26 -22.24
C GLY A 152 18.65 4.11 -23.50
N PHE A 153 19.37 5.24 -23.44
CA PHE A 153 19.70 6.05 -24.62
C PHE A 153 20.71 5.40 -25.58
N ARG A 154 21.38 4.32 -25.19
CA ARG A 154 22.28 3.56 -26.07
C ARG A 154 21.55 2.61 -27.01
N CYS A 155 20.29 2.33 -26.69
CA CYS A 155 19.43 1.53 -27.55
C CYS A 155 19.13 2.26 -28.85
N THR A 156 19.04 1.53 -29.96
CA THR A 156 18.50 2.06 -31.22
C THR A 156 17.02 1.75 -31.27
N PRO A 157 16.14 2.78 -31.24
CA PRO A 157 14.71 2.55 -31.27
C PRO A 157 14.27 1.82 -32.53
N GLY A 158 13.50 0.74 -32.40
CA GLY A 158 12.86 0.02 -33.49
C GLY A 158 11.34 0.21 -33.48
N PRO A 159 10.64 -0.04 -34.58
CA PRO A 159 9.18 0.00 -34.62
C PRO A 159 8.59 -1.00 -33.61
N GLY A 160 7.86 -0.50 -32.61
CA GLY A 160 7.19 -1.34 -31.60
C GLY A 160 8.10 -1.81 -30.46
N SER A 161 9.33 -1.30 -30.34
CA SER A 161 10.22 -1.57 -29.19
C SER A 161 10.41 -0.33 -28.32
N TYR A 162 10.58 -0.58 -27.03
CA TYR A 162 10.95 0.47 -26.07
C TYR A 162 12.43 0.35 -25.73
N CYS A 163 13.10 1.49 -25.61
CA CYS A 163 14.46 1.54 -25.11
C CYS A 163 14.41 1.50 -23.58
N VAL A 164 14.93 0.43 -22.99
CA VAL A 164 14.99 0.26 -21.55
C VAL A 164 16.45 0.15 -21.13
N GLY A 165 16.85 0.94 -20.15
CA GLY A 165 18.14 0.81 -19.48
C GLY A 165 17.92 0.28 -18.06
N ALA A 166 18.84 -0.54 -17.59
CA ALA A 166 18.83 -1.12 -16.26
C ALA A 166 20.18 -0.99 -15.57
N VAL A 167 20.15 -0.85 -14.25
CA VAL A 167 21.32 -0.93 -13.37
C VAL A 167 21.00 -1.90 -12.25
N ILE A 168 21.87 -2.88 -12.04
CA ILE A 168 21.83 -3.80 -10.91
C ILE A 168 22.97 -3.41 -9.97
N VAL A 169 22.63 -3.17 -8.70
CA VAL A 169 23.61 -2.86 -7.64
C VAL A 169 23.66 -4.04 -6.68
N LEU A 170 24.86 -4.56 -6.47
CA LEU A 170 25.07 -5.64 -5.50
C LEU A 170 25.33 -5.06 -4.10
N PRO A 171 25.11 -5.85 -3.03
CA PRO A 171 25.38 -5.41 -1.65
C PRO A 171 26.82 -4.97 -1.38
N ASP A 172 27.77 -5.41 -2.19
CA ASP A 172 29.19 -5.03 -2.13
C ASP A 172 29.51 -3.75 -2.93
N GLY A 173 28.49 -3.08 -3.49
CA GLY A 173 28.62 -1.84 -4.26
C GLY A 173 29.00 -2.02 -5.73
N ARG A 174 29.22 -3.26 -6.22
CA ARG A 174 29.44 -3.50 -7.65
C ARG A 174 28.16 -3.23 -8.44
N THR A 175 28.33 -2.63 -9.61
CA THR A 175 27.23 -2.28 -10.51
C THR A 175 27.37 -2.99 -11.84
N PHE A 176 26.24 -3.44 -12.38
CA PHE A 176 26.12 -3.97 -13.73
C PHE A 176 25.07 -3.12 -14.46
N THR A 177 25.35 -2.76 -15.70
CA THR A 177 24.43 -1.96 -16.51
C THR A 177 24.10 -2.72 -17.79
N GLY A 178 22.93 -2.45 -18.34
CA GLY A 178 22.49 -3.03 -19.60
C GLY A 178 21.34 -2.26 -20.21
N TYR A 179 21.08 -2.52 -21.49
CA TYR A 179 19.97 -1.93 -22.23
C TYR A 179 19.41 -2.90 -23.25
N THR A 180 18.17 -2.66 -23.68
CA THR A 180 17.49 -3.43 -24.74
C THR A 180 17.07 -2.49 -25.85
#